data_e312f53566dd3473c28eab98e8a59330
#
_entry.id   e312f53566dd3473c28eab98e8a59330
#
_cell.length_a   1.000
_cell.length_b   1.000
_cell.length_c   1.000
_cell.angle_alpha   90.00
_cell.angle_beta   90.00
_cell.angle_gamma   90.00
#
_symmetry.space_group_name_H-M   'P 1'
#
loop_
_entity.id
_entity.type
_entity.pdbx_description
1 polymer ?
#
loop_
_entity_poly.entity_id
_entity_poly.type
_entity_poly.pdbx_seq_one_letter_code
_entity_poly.pdbx_strand_id
1 'polypeptide(L)'
;MNFRSIRAIYIFEMSRFFRTLLQSFVSPVISTCLYFVVFGAAIGGRIDAVDGVSYGAFIVPGLIMFSVMTQAVSNASFGIYFPKFIGTIYEVLSAPVNFLEIVIGYVGAAASKALFIGLVILATSLFFVDIEIIHPFIMIFLLVVTCISFSLLGFILGIWANNFEQLQLVPLLIITPLVFLGGSFYSISMLPKFWQVVSLLNQVVYLISGFRWAFYNNSDVSIAASLFAITIFTVFCIFIIFLIFKTGWRLRP
;
A
#
# COMPACT_ATOMS: atom_id res chain seq x y z
N MET A 1 -6.38 -27.18 -3.41
CA MET A 1 -6.69 -25.84 -2.90
C MET A 1 -8.17 -25.77 -2.55
N ASN A 2 -8.50 -25.44 -1.31
CA ASN A 2 -9.90 -25.40 -0.84
C ASN A 2 -10.45 -23.96 -0.94
N PHE A 3 -11.19 -23.67 -2.01
CA PHE A 3 -11.79 -22.35 -2.21
C PHE A 3 -12.80 -21.94 -1.12
N ARG A 4 -13.39 -22.90 -0.41
CA ARG A 4 -14.32 -22.60 0.70
C ARG A 4 -13.59 -21.96 1.88
N SER A 5 -12.38 -22.44 2.19
CA SER A 5 -11.55 -21.89 3.26
C SER A 5 -11.09 -20.46 2.93
N ILE A 6 -10.60 -20.22 1.71
CA ILE A 6 -10.22 -18.89 1.23
C ILE A 6 -11.41 -17.93 1.33
N ARG A 7 -12.56 -18.34 0.82
CA ARG A 7 -13.78 -17.54 0.84
C ARG A 7 -14.25 -17.23 2.26
N ALA A 8 -14.17 -18.20 3.18
CA ALA A 8 -14.56 -18.00 4.57
C ALA A 8 -13.71 -16.93 5.26
N ILE A 9 -12.36 -17.01 5.15
CA ILE A 9 -11.44 -16.03 5.71
C ILE A 9 -11.66 -14.66 5.05
N TYR A 10 -11.78 -14.62 3.73
CA TYR A 10 -11.98 -13.37 2.98
C TYR A 10 -13.29 -12.68 3.38
N ILE A 11 -14.41 -13.39 3.42
CA ILE A 11 -15.71 -12.82 3.81
C ILE A 11 -15.69 -12.35 5.26
N PHE A 12 -15.08 -13.10 6.17
CA PHE A 12 -14.93 -12.70 7.57
C PHE A 12 -14.20 -11.35 7.68
N GLU A 13 -13.06 -11.21 7.01
CA GLU A 13 -12.29 -9.98 6.98
C GLU A 13 -13.03 -8.82 6.31
N MET A 14 -13.72 -9.06 5.21
CA MET A 14 -14.52 -8.05 4.52
C MET A 14 -15.74 -7.63 5.36
N SER A 15 -16.40 -8.55 6.04
CA SER A 15 -17.53 -8.21 6.92
C SER A 15 -17.11 -7.29 8.08
N ARG A 16 -15.89 -7.49 8.61
CA ARG A 16 -15.30 -6.59 9.61
C ARG A 16 -15.08 -5.19 9.04
N PHE A 17 -14.56 -5.08 7.81
CA PHE A 17 -14.39 -3.81 7.12
C PHE A 17 -15.71 -3.05 6.95
N PHE A 18 -16.76 -3.74 6.51
CA PHE A 18 -18.07 -3.11 6.33
C PHE A 18 -18.70 -2.61 7.62
N ARG A 19 -18.40 -3.22 8.77
CA ARG A 19 -18.85 -2.71 10.09
C ARG A 19 -18.15 -1.42 10.51
N THR A 20 -16.93 -1.19 10.06
CA THR A 20 -16.11 0.00 10.37
C THR A 20 -15.93 0.91 9.16
N LEU A 21 -16.84 0.84 8.18
CA LEU A 21 -16.71 1.48 6.87
C LEU A 21 -16.53 2.99 6.99
N LEU A 22 -17.32 3.65 7.84
CA LEU A 22 -17.23 5.09 8.08
C LEU A 22 -15.83 5.49 8.55
N GLN A 23 -15.28 4.80 9.55
CA GLN A 23 -13.95 5.09 10.09
C GLN A 23 -12.84 4.78 9.08
N SER A 24 -12.95 3.65 8.38
CA SER A 24 -11.95 3.19 7.42
C SER A 24 -11.91 4.03 6.14
N PHE A 25 -13.02 4.72 5.82
CA PHE A 25 -13.22 5.47 4.60
C PHE A 25 -13.07 6.97 4.78
N VAL A 26 -13.74 7.53 5.79
CA VAL A 26 -13.80 8.98 6.00
C VAL A 26 -12.42 9.54 6.36
N SER A 27 -11.66 8.83 7.18
CA SER A 27 -10.33 9.31 7.60
C SER A 27 -9.35 9.49 6.43
N PRO A 28 -9.12 8.51 5.55
CA PRO A 28 -8.28 8.69 4.36
C PRO A 28 -8.79 9.79 3.42
N VAL A 29 -10.10 9.90 3.22
CA VAL A 29 -10.69 10.95 2.35
C VAL A 29 -10.43 12.33 2.92
N ILE A 30 -10.73 12.56 4.21
CA ILE A 30 -10.49 13.86 4.87
C ILE A 30 -8.99 14.21 4.80
N SER A 31 -8.11 13.25 5.11
CA SER A 31 -6.66 13.48 5.04
C SER A 31 -6.23 13.88 3.64
N THR A 32 -6.74 13.20 2.61
CA THR A 32 -6.43 13.51 1.21
C THR A 32 -6.96 14.89 0.81
N CYS A 33 -8.19 15.23 1.18
CA CYS A 33 -8.74 16.59 0.95
C CYS A 33 -7.86 17.66 1.60
N LEU A 34 -7.42 17.45 2.85
CA LEU A 34 -6.51 18.35 3.53
C LEU A 34 -5.17 18.48 2.83
N TYR A 35 -4.62 17.38 2.32
CA TYR A 35 -3.39 17.42 1.51
C TYR A 35 -3.60 18.26 0.25
N PHE A 36 -4.71 18.12 -0.46
CA PHE A 36 -5.00 18.96 -1.64
C PHE A 36 -5.17 20.43 -1.28
N VAL A 37 -5.85 20.75 -0.20
CA VAL A 37 -6.01 22.14 0.25
C VAL A 37 -4.64 22.73 0.63
N VAL A 38 -3.84 22.03 1.43
CA VAL A 38 -2.55 22.55 1.90
C VAL A 38 -1.54 22.61 0.77
N PHE A 39 -1.31 21.50 0.07
CA PHE A 39 -0.28 21.43 -0.96
C PHE A 39 -0.74 22.04 -2.29
N GLY A 40 -1.99 21.85 -2.67
CA GLY A 40 -2.53 22.43 -3.91
C GLY A 40 -2.71 23.95 -3.80
N ALA A 41 -3.33 24.46 -2.73
CA ALA A 41 -3.58 25.88 -2.60
C ALA A 41 -2.37 26.68 -2.07
N ALA A 42 -1.68 26.18 -1.02
CA ALA A 42 -0.60 26.94 -0.40
C ALA A 42 0.72 26.86 -1.17
N ILE A 43 1.04 25.70 -1.75
CA ILE A 43 2.30 25.47 -2.49
C ILE A 43 2.07 25.61 -3.99
N GLY A 44 0.96 25.11 -4.53
CA GLY A 44 0.62 25.25 -5.94
C GLY A 44 0.49 26.69 -6.43
N GLY A 45 0.16 27.63 -5.52
CA GLY A 45 0.21 29.08 -5.82
C GLY A 45 1.64 29.67 -5.97
N ARG A 46 2.69 28.89 -5.64
CA ARG A 46 4.11 29.28 -5.77
C ARG A 46 4.89 28.44 -6.78
N ILE A 47 4.41 27.23 -7.05
CA ILE A 47 4.99 26.30 -8.02
C ILE A 47 3.92 26.02 -9.06
N ASP A 48 4.03 26.64 -10.24
CA ASP A 48 3.02 26.52 -11.28
C ASP A 48 2.97 25.11 -11.87
N ALA A 49 4.12 24.50 -12.13
CA ALA A 49 4.22 23.16 -12.71
C ALA A 49 5.49 22.42 -12.26
N VAL A 50 5.40 21.10 -12.17
CA VAL A 50 6.53 20.18 -12.01
C VAL A 50 6.50 19.21 -13.18
N ASP A 51 7.61 19.13 -13.93
CA ASP A 51 7.74 18.28 -15.12
C ASP A 51 6.58 18.46 -16.14
N GLY A 52 6.09 19.69 -16.29
CA GLY A 52 5.02 20.04 -17.23
C GLY A 52 3.59 19.74 -16.75
N VAL A 53 3.42 19.26 -15.51
CA VAL A 53 2.13 18.97 -14.89
C VAL A 53 1.86 19.97 -13.76
N SER A 54 0.62 20.45 -13.61
CA SER A 54 0.27 21.31 -12.47
C SER A 54 0.62 20.62 -11.14
N TYR A 55 1.13 21.38 -10.17
CA TYR A 55 1.60 20.80 -8.91
C TYR A 55 0.51 19.98 -8.20
N GLY A 56 -0.74 20.46 -8.22
CA GLY A 56 -1.87 19.71 -7.65
C GLY A 56 -2.08 18.34 -8.29
N ALA A 57 -1.99 18.26 -9.62
CA ALA A 57 -2.11 17.01 -10.35
C ALA A 57 -0.87 16.10 -10.14
N PHE A 58 0.33 16.69 -10.07
CA PHE A 58 1.58 15.96 -9.84
C PHE A 58 1.59 15.16 -8.52
N ILE A 59 0.99 15.67 -7.46
CA ILE A 59 0.98 14.99 -6.15
C ILE A 59 -0.06 13.87 -6.05
N VAL A 60 -1.05 13.79 -6.95
CA VAL A 60 -2.14 12.79 -6.91
C VAL A 60 -1.61 11.36 -6.86
N PRO A 61 -0.75 10.91 -7.79
CA PRO A 61 -0.22 9.55 -7.77
C PRO A 61 0.52 9.22 -6.46
N GLY A 62 1.28 10.17 -5.93
CA GLY A 62 1.98 10.02 -4.65
C GLY A 62 1.04 9.86 -3.46
N LEU A 63 -0.03 10.66 -3.38
CA LEU A 63 -1.04 10.57 -2.32
C LEU A 63 -1.83 9.26 -2.37
N ILE A 64 -2.20 8.79 -3.56
CA ILE A 64 -2.86 7.50 -3.74
C ILE A 64 -1.94 6.39 -3.24
N MET A 65 -0.67 6.36 -3.68
CA MET A 65 0.29 5.34 -3.27
C MET A 65 0.57 5.37 -1.77
N PHE A 66 0.73 6.56 -1.17
CA PHE A 66 0.89 6.70 0.29
C PHE A 66 -0.26 6.06 1.06
N SER A 67 -1.49 6.40 0.70
CA SER A 67 -2.68 5.88 1.37
C SER A 67 -2.84 4.39 1.16
N VAL A 68 -2.64 3.90 -0.07
CA VAL A 68 -2.75 2.48 -0.42
C VAL A 68 -1.73 1.63 0.34
N MET A 69 -0.45 2.03 0.35
CA MET A 69 0.61 1.31 1.05
C MET A 69 0.34 1.25 2.56
N THR A 70 -0.02 2.38 3.16
CA THR A 70 -0.33 2.46 4.59
C THR A 70 -1.53 1.59 4.95
N GLN A 71 -2.60 1.67 4.17
CA GLN A 71 -3.82 0.89 4.39
C GLN A 71 -3.61 -0.61 4.13
N ALA A 72 -2.85 -0.98 3.10
CA ALA A 72 -2.53 -2.37 2.81
C ALA A 72 -1.78 -3.02 3.97
N VAL A 73 -0.73 -2.35 4.46
CA VAL A 73 0.07 -2.83 5.61
C VAL A 73 -0.78 -2.89 6.86
N SER A 74 -1.52 -1.83 7.20
CA SER A 74 -2.32 -1.77 8.44
C SER A 74 -3.43 -2.82 8.44
N ASN A 75 -4.19 -2.96 7.35
CA ASN A 75 -5.27 -3.93 7.26
C ASN A 75 -4.77 -5.37 7.32
N ALA A 76 -3.67 -5.70 6.63
CA ALA A 76 -3.11 -7.03 6.62
C ALA A 76 -2.48 -7.40 7.97
N SER A 77 -1.71 -6.47 8.57
CA SER A 77 -1.06 -6.71 9.86
C SER A 77 -2.08 -6.90 10.98
N PHE A 78 -3.11 -6.06 11.05
CA PHE A 78 -4.19 -6.21 12.00
C PHE A 78 -4.99 -7.49 11.75
N GLY A 79 -5.24 -7.83 10.48
CA GLY A 79 -6.00 -9.02 10.07
C GLY A 79 -5.46 -10.31 10.65
N ILE A 80 -4.12 -10.52 10.61
CA ILE A 80 -3.50 -11.72 11.15
C ILE A 80 -3.13 -11.59 12.63
N TYR A 81 -2.77 -10.40 13.10
CA TYR A 81 -2.37 -10.19 14.49
C TYR A 81 -3.55 -10.35 15.45
N PHE A 82 -4.72 -9.82 15.14
CA PHE A 82 -5.88 -9.88 16.02
C PHE A 82 -6.32 -11.31 16.34
N PRO A 83 -6.49 -12.24 15.37
CA PRO A 83 -6.70 -13.65 15.64
C PRO A 83 -5.59 -14.30 16.48
N LYS A 84 -4.32 -13.89 16.28
CA LYS A 84 -3.19 -14.35 17.07
C LYS A 84 -3.31 -13.88 18.53
N PHE A 85 -3.67 -12.63 18.74
CA PHE A 85 -3.82 -12.02 20.07
C PHE A 85 -4.93 -12.68 20.89
N ILE A 86 -6.08 -12.99 20.29
CA ILE A 86 -7.20 -13.65 20.98
C ILE A 86 -7.12 -15.18 20.98
N GLY A 87 -6.10 -15.77 20.32
CA GLY A 87 -5.88 -17.21 20.27
C GLY A 87 -6.65 -17.96 19.17
N THR A 88 -7.58 -17.34 18.46
CA THR A 88 -8.37 -18.01 17.39
C THR A 88 -7.54 -18.40 16.17
N ILE A 89 -6.33 -17.88 16.03
CA ILE A 89 -5.39 -18.29 14.97
C ILE A 89 -5.08 -19.80 15.04
N TYR A 90 -5.04 -20.38 16.24
CA TYR A 90 -4.76 -21.80 16.43
C TYR A 90 -5.88 -22.69 15.91
N GLU A 91 -7.13 -22.22 15.93
CA GLU A 91 -8.27 -22.91 15.32
C GLU A 91 -8.12 -22.95 13.79
N VAL A 92 -7.68 -21.82 13.18
CA VAL A 92 -7.43 -21.74 11.75
C VAL A 92 -6.26 -22.64 11.35
N LEU A 93 -5.18 -22.67 12.15
CA LEU A 93 -3.99 -23.48 11.88
C LEU A 93 -4.22 -24.99 12.10
N SER A 94 -5.16 -25.38 12.98
CA SER A 94 -5.54 -26.78 13.24
C SER A 94 -6.55 -27.31 12.22
N ALA A 95 -7.24 -26.43 11.50
CA ALA A 95 -8.14 -26.82 10.42
C ALA A 95 -7.35 -27.41 9.23
N PRO A 96 -7.97 -28.27 8.41
CA PRO A 96 -7.32 -28.84 7.21
C PRO A 96 -7.19 -27.79 6.09
N VAL A 97 -6.48 -26.70 6.36
CA VAL A 97 -6.28 -25.54 5.47
C VAL A 97 -4.81 -25.40 5.14
N ASN A 98 -4.49 -25.26 3.85
CA ASN A 98 -3.10 -25.02 3.43
C ASN A 98 -2.69 -23.58 3.78
N PHE A 99 -1.40 -23.39 4.07
CA PHE A 99 -0.84 -22.06 4.36
C PHE A 99 -1.13 -21.05 3.23
N LEU A 100 -1.10 -21.47 1.96
CA LEU A 100 -1.44 -20.62 0.82
C LEU A 100 -2.89 -20.11 0.88
N GLU A 101 -3.81 -20.94 1.36
CA GLU A 101 -5.22 -20.57 1.49
C GLU A 101 -5.42 -19.51 2.57
N ILE A 102 -4.68 -19.63 3.68
CA ILE A 102 -4.65 -18.63 4.76
C ILE A 102 -4.11 -17.30 4.23
N VAL A 103 -2.97 -17.33 3.55
CA VAL A 103 -2.32 -16.13 2.99
C VAL A 103 -3.24 -15.45 1.97
N ILE A 104 -3.77 -16.20 1.01
CA ILE A 104 -4.66 -15.65 -0.02
C ILE A 104 -5.93 -15.04 0.61
N GLY A 105 -6.49 -15.66 1.64
CA GLY A 105 -7.67 -15.14 2.33
C GLY A 105 -7.40 -13.78 3.02
N TYR A 106 -6.39 -13.71 3.87
CA TYR A 106 -6.06 -12.48 4.63
C TYR A 106 -5.48 -11.38 3.73
N VAL A 107 -4.49 -11.72 2.91
CA VAL A 107 -3.83 -10.76 2.01
C VAL A 107 -4.80 -10.28 0.94
N GLY A 108 -5.61 -11.17 0.36
CA GLY A 108 -6.62 -10.81 -0.62
C GLY A 108 -7.66 -9.84 -0.06
N ALA A 109 -8.15 -10.07 1.17
CA ALA A 109 -9.07 -9.15 1.83
C ALA A 109 -8.42 -7.78 2.10
N ALA A 110 -7.19 -7.76 2.62
CA ALA A 110 -6.46 -6.51 2.89
C ALA A 110 -6.17 -5.72 1.60
N ALA A 111 -5.72 -6.41 0.54
CA ALA A 111 -5.47 -5.80 -0.75
C ALA A 111 -6.75 -5.23 -1.38
N SER A 112 -7.88 -5.92 -1.27
CA SER A 112 -9.18 -5.43 -1.75
C SER A 112 -9.63 -4.16 -1.01
N LYS A 113 -9.42 -4.10 0.32
CA LYS A 113 -9.71 -2.91 1.13
C LYS A 113 -8.83 -1.73 0.71
N ALA A 114 -7.53 -1.95 0.55
CA ALA A 114 -6.58 -0.93 0.13
C ALA A 114 -6.88 -0.42 -1.29
N LEU A 115 -7.20 -1.33 -2.21
CA LEU A 115 -7.61 -1.00 -3.57
C LEU A 115 -8.86 -0.11 -3.59
N PHE A 116 -9.88 -0.47 -2.82
CA PHE A 116 -11.10 0.32 -2.70
C PHE A 116 -10.80 1.74 -2.21
N ILE A 117 -9.96 1.88 -1.17
CA ILE A 117 -9.55 3.20 -0.66
C ILE A 117 -8.76 3.98 -1.71
N GLY A 118 -7.85 3.34 -2.43
CA GLY A 118 -7.10 3.97 -3.51
C GLY A 118 -7.98 4.52 -4.62
N LEU A 119 -9.00 3.76 -5.04
CA LEU A 119 -9.98 4.21 -6.04
C LEU A 119 -10.84 5.36 -5.53
N VAL A 120 -11.18 5.37 -4.26
CA VAL A 120 -11.92 6.46 -3.65
C VAL A 120 -11.09 7.75 -3.59
N ILE A 121 -9.81 7.63 -3.25
CA ILE A 121 -8.91 8.78 -3.25
C ILE A 121 -8.74 9.31 -4.69
N LEU A 122 -8.61 8.42 -5.67
CA LEU A 122 -8.60 8.82 -7.07
C LEU A 122 -9.88 9.57 -7.45
N ALA A 123 -11.05 9.04 -7.10
CA ALA A 123 -12.33 9.72 -7.36
C ALA A 123 -12.43 11.06 -6.62
N THR A 124 -11.93 11.13 -5.38
CA THR A 124 -11.89 12.38 -4.61
C THR A 124 -10.98 13.42 -5.26
N SER A 125 -9.82 13.01 -5.78
CA SER A 125 -8.86 13.93 -6.41
C SER A 125 -9.39 14.59 -7.68
N LEU A 126 -10.33 13.96 -8.40
CA LEU A 126 -11.00 14.53 -9.57
C LEU A 126 -11.84 15.79 -9.25
N PHE A 127 -12.23 15.99 -7.99
CA PHE A 127 -12.93 17.21 -7.56
C PHE A 127 -12.00 18.40 -7.34
N PHE A 128 -10.71 18.17 -7.19
CA PHE A 128 -9.74 19.21 -6.85
C PHE A 128 -8.84 19.59 -8.02
N VAL A 129 -8.55 18.64 -8.92
CA VAL A 129 -7.59 18.84 -10.01
C VAL A 129 -8.03 18.07 -11.26
N ASP A 130 -7.73 18.64 -12.42
CA ASP A 130 -7.88 17.96 -13.70
C ASP A 130 -6.76 16.91 -13.82
N ILE A 131 -7.15 15.66 -13.88
CA ILE A 131 -6.25 14.51 -13.96
C ILE A 131 -6.38 13.89 -15.35
N GLU A 132 -5.26 13.73 -16.02
CA GLU A 132 -5.16 12.97 -17.24
C GLU A 132 -4.55 11.60 -16.94
N ILE A 133 -5.20 10.51 -17.37
CA ILE A 133 -4.70 9.15 -17.20
C ILE A 133 -4.41 8.60 -18.58
N ILE A 134 -3.13 8.60 -18.95
CA ILE A 134 -2.69 8.19 -20.30
C ILE A 134 -2.74 6.66 -20.43
N HIS A 135 -2.32 5.93 -19.38
CA HIS A 135 -2.23 4.47 -19.40
C HIS A 135 -3.10 3.81 -18.31
N PRO A 136 -4.44 3.78 -18.44
CA PRO A 136 -5.33 3.31 -17.37
C PRO A 136 -5.13 1.84 -16.98
N PHE A 137 -4.82 0.97 -17.95
CA PHE A 137 -4.56 -0.44 -17.65
C PHE A 137 -3.29 -0.65 -16.80
N ILE A 138 -2.22 0.09 -17.10
CA ILE A 138 -0.97 0.03 -16.32
C ILE A 138 -1.18 0.63 -14.95
N MET A 139 -1.94 1.73 -14.84
CA MET A 139 -2.32 2.33 -13.57
C MET A 139 -3.03 1.31 -12.66
N ILE A 140 -4.08 0.64 -13.17
CA ILE A 140 -4.83 -0.36 -12.39
C ILE A 140 -3.93 -1.54 -12.03
N PHE A 141 -3.11 -2.02 -12.95
CA PHE A 141 -2.17 -3.13 -12.71
C PHE A 141 -1.19 -2.79 -11.58
N LEU A 142 -0.52 -1.64 -11.66
CA LEU A 142 0.42 -1.18 -10.62
C LEU A 142 -0.28 -0.98 -9.27
N LEU A 143 -1.49 -0.43 -9.29
CA LEU A 143 -2.30 -0.25 -8.07
C LEU A 143 -2.60 -1.59 -7.39
N VAL A 144 -3.08 -2.58 -8.16
CA VAL A 144 -3.40 -3.92 -7.64
C VAL A 144 -2.14 -4.62 -7.12
N VAL A 145 -1.04 -4.61 -7.89
CA VAL A 145 0.21 -5.26 -7.47
C VAL A 145 0.79 -4.59 -6.23
N THR A 146 0.70 -3.26 -6.12
CA THR A 146 1.11 -2.53 -4.90
C THR A 146 0.26 -2.94 -3.70
N CYS A 147 -1.07 -3.00 -3.84
CA CYS A 147 -1.97 -3.47 -2.79
C CYS A 147 -1.59 -4.87 -2.30
N ILE A 148 -1.33 -5.80 -3.21
CA ILE A 148 -0.94 -7.18 -2.86
C ILE A 148 0.42 -7.20 -2.16
N SER A 149 1.43 -6.53 -2.71
CA SER A 149 2.81 -6.55 -2.19
C SER A 149 2.89 -5.98 -0.78
N PHE A 150 2.22 -4.84 -0.54
CA PHE A 150 2.20 -4.22 0.79
C PHE A 150 1.27 -4.95 1.76
N SER A 151 0.24 -5.64 1.29
CA SER A 151 -0.53 -6.54 2.15
C SER A 151 0.27 -7.77 2.55
N LEU A 152 1.12 -8.32 1.68
CA LEU A 152 2.07 -9.40 2.05
C LEU A 152 3.06 -8.92 3.12
N LEU A 153 3.62 -7.73 2.96
CA LEU A 153 4.49 -7.12 3.98
C LEU A 153 3.73 -6.94 5.30
N GLY A 154 2.52 -6.40 5.25
CA GLY A 154 1.66 -6.24 6.43
C GLY A 154 1.35 -7.56 7.12
N PHE A 155 1.11 -8.63 6.36
CA PHE A 155 0.89 -9.96 6.90
C PHE A 155 2.12 -10.48 7.67
N ILE A 156 3.34 -10.29 7.12
CA ILE A 156 4.59 -10.62 7.80
C ILE A 156 4.72 -9.85 9.12
N LEU A 157 4.45 -8.53 9.08
CA LEU A 157 4.51 -7.66 10.25
C LEU A 157 3.51 -8.05 11.33
N GLY A 158 2.30 -8.45 10.95
CA GLY A 158 1.28 -8.91 11.89
C GLY A 158 1.69 -10.21 12.60
N ILE A 159 2.39 -11.12 11.92
CA ILE A 159 2.96 -12.31 12.56
C ILE A 159 4.11 -11.93 13.51
N TRP A 160 4.97 -10.99 13.07
CA TRP A 160 6.12 -10.54 13.84
C TRP A 160 5.75 -9.77 15.11
N ALA A 161 4.68 -8.97 15.09
CA ALA A 161 4.29 -8.11 16.19
C ALA A 161 3.89 -8.88 17.46
N ASN A 162 4.27 -8.32 18.62
CA ASN A 162 3.91 -8.85 19.94
C ASN A 162 2.82 -8.01 20.63
N ASN A 163 2.65 -6.76 20.21
CA ASN A 163 1.66 -5.83 20.78
C ASN A 163 1.07 -4.93 19.67
N PHE A 164 -0.04 -4.27 19.98
CA PHE A 164 -0.72 -3.36 19.05
C PHE A 164 0.12 -2.13 18.71
N GLU A 165 0.99 -1.68 19.59
CA GLU A 165 1.88 -0.54 19.34
C GLU A 165 2.83 -0.84 18.19
N GLN A 166 3.43 -2.03 18.15
CA GLN A 166 4.32 -2.45 17.07
C GLN A 166 3.63 -2.46 15.71
N LEU A 167 2.32 -2.77 15.65
CA LEU A 167 1.58 -2.72 14.39
C LEU A 167 1.46 -1.30 13.83
N GLN A 168 1.36 -0.30 14.69
CA GLN A 168 1.24 1.10 14.28
C GLN A 168 2.59 1.78 14.06
N LEU A 169 3.62 1.35 14.79
CA LEU A 169 4.97 1.92 14.65
C LEU A 169 5.55 1.71 13.25
N VAL A 170 5.33 0.55 12.63
CA VAL A 170 5.92 0.25 11.33
C VAL A 170 5.35 1.13 10.20
N PRO A 171 4.03 1.28 10.03
CA PRO A 171 3.50 2.24 9.06
C PRO A 171 3.98 3.67 9.32
N LEU A 172 4.00 4.10 10.57
CA LEU A 172 4.34 5.48 10.93
C LEU A 172 5.85 5.78 10.77
N LEU A 173 6.72 4.90 11.25
CA LEU A 173 8.17 5.15 11.32
C LEU A 173 8.93 4.65 10.09
N ILE A 174 8.37 3.71 9.33
CA ILE A 174 9.03 3.13 8.17
C ILE A 174 8.32 3.55 6.87
N ILE A 175 7.03 3.22 6.72
CA ILE A 175 6.31 3.47 5.47
C ILE A 175 6.23 4.98 5.19
N THR A 176 5.85 5.78 6.18
CA THR A 176 5.69 7.22 5.99
C THR A 176 7.00 7.91 5.54
N PRO A 177 8.16 7.74 6.21
CA PRO A 177 9.42 8.32 5.70
C PRO A 177 9.83 7.80 4.33
N LEU A 178 9.63 6.49 4.05
CA LEU A 178 9.95 5.93 2.75
C LEU A 178 9.09 6.54 1.63
N VAL A 179 7.81 6.78 1.88
CA VAL A 179 6.91 7.40 0.91
C VAL A 179 7.26 8.87 0.68
N PHE A 180 7.57 9.61 1.75
CA PHE A 180 8.04 11.00 1.62
C PHE A 180 9.35 11.06 0.82
N LEU A 181 10.33 10.24 1.15
CA LEU A 181 11.61 10.15 0.42
C LEU A 181 11.40 9.53 -0.98
N GLY A 182 10.28 8.87 -1.20
CA GLY A 182 9.89 8.24 -2.46
C GLY A 182 9.44 9.19 -3.57
N GLY A 183 9.47 10.51 -3.34
CA GLY A 183 9.09 11.51 -4.33
C GLY A 183 7.57 11.67 -4.47
N SER A 184 6.80 11.46 -3.41
CA SER A 184 5.34 11.65 -3.45
C SER A 184 4.93 13.09 -3.71
N PHE A 185 5.69 14.06 -3.20
CA PHE A 185 5.37 15.49 -3.21
C PHE A 185 6.35 16.33 -4.05
N TYR A 186 7.39 15.73 -4.61
CA TYR A 186 8.42 16.38 -5.41
C TYR A 186 9.01 15.38 -6.41
N SER A 187 9.66 15.87 -7.45
CA SER A 187 10.47 15.02 -8.35
C SER A 187 11.83 14.76 -7.72
N ILE A 188 12.36 13.54 -7.86
CA ILE A 188 13.68 13.15 -7.32
C ILE A 188 14.77 14.06 -7.85
N SER A 189 14.62 14.58 -9.07
CA SER A 189 15.55 15.53 -9.69
C SER A 189 15.75 16.83 -8.89
N MET A 190 14.76 17.20 -8.05
CA MET A 190 14.83 18.40 -7.20
C MET A 190 15.72 18.23 -5.95
N LEU A 191 16.07 16.98 -5.61
CA LEU A 191 16.92 16.71 -4.46
C LEU A 191 18.40 16.97 -4.74
N PRO A 192 19.22 17.28 -3.70
CA PRO A 192 20.67 17.23 -3.80
C PRO A 192 21.15 15.83 -4.23
N LYS A 193 22.24 15.74 -4.98
CA LYS A 193 22.76 14.48 -5.56
C LYS A 193 22.88 13.32 -4.56
N PHE A 194 23.32 13.61 -3.34
CA PHE A 194 23.41 12.60 -2.28
C PHE A 194 22.03 11.96 -1.99
N TRP A 195 21.01 12.79 -1.80
CA TRP A 195 19.64 12.30 -1.51
C TRP A 195 18.98 11.62 -2.70
N GLN A 196 19.35 11.99 -3.95
CA GLN A 196 18.89 11.26 -5.13
C GLN A 196 19.37 9.80 -5.08
N VAL A 197 20.64 9.56 -4.76
CA VAL A 197 21.20 8.21 -4.63
C VAL A 197 20.52 7.43 -3.50
N VAL A 198 20.33 8.06 -2.34
CA VAL A 198 19.63 7.45 -1.20
C VAL A 198 18.18 7.10 -1.57
N SER A 199 17.49 7.98 -2.28
CA SER A 199 16.12 7.73 -2.75
C SER A 199 16.04 6.54 -3.69
N LEU A 200 17.00 6.34 -4.59
CA LEU A 200 17.03 5.19 -5.50
C LEU A 200 17.22 3.84 -4.79
N LEU A 201 17.68 3.81 -3.54
CA LEU A 201 17.69 2.58 -2.72
C LEU A 201 16.31 2.29 -2.12
N ASN A 202 15.40 3.25 -2.19
CA ASN A 202 14.05 3.13 -1.66
C ASN A 202 13.13 2.47 -2.68
N GLN A 203 12.58 1.31 -2.32
CA GLN A 203 11.62 0.56 -3.15
C GLN A 203 10.40 1.41 -3.55
N VAL A 204 9.97 2.33 -2.69
CA VAL A 204 8.77 3.15 -2.90
C VAL A 204 8.92 4.13 -4.05
N VAL A 205 10.15 4.59 -4.34
CA VAL A 205 10.46 5.45 -5.49
C VAL A 205 9.98 4.81 -6.80
N TYR A 206 10.32 3.54 -7.00
CA TYR A 206 9.96 2.80 -8.22
C TYR A 206 8.44 2.67 -8.38
N LEU A 207 7.73 2.51 -7.28
CA LEU A 207 6.27 2.38 -7.29
C LEU A 207 5.59 3.70 -7.61
N ILE A 208 5.98 4.78 -6.95
CA ILE A 208 5.41 6.12 -7.17
C ILE A 208 5.77 6.61 -8.58
N SER A 209 7.01 6.43 -9.01
CA SER A 209 7.47 6.81 -10.34
C SER A 209 6.74 6.05 -11.44
N GLY A 210 6.62 4.72 -11.32
CA GLY A 210 5.86 3.91 -12.28
C GLY A 210 4.37 4.27 -12.32
N PHE A 211 3.78 4.55 -11.15
CA PHE A 211 2.38 4.95 -11.06
C PHE A 211 2.16 6.34 -11.67
N ARG A 212 3.07 7.31 -11.43
CA ARG A 212 3.07 8.64 -12.06
C ARG A 212 3.22 8.55 -13.57
N TRP A 213 4.06 7.65 -14.06
CA TRP A 213 4.21 7.40 -15.49
C TRP A 213 2.88 6.96 -16.13
N ALA A 214 2.10 6.14 -15.44
CA ALA A 214 0.80 5.72 -15.95
C ALA A 214 -0.22 6.86 -16.07
N PHE A 215 -0.07 7.94 -15.28
CA PHE A 215 -0.90 9.13 -15.37
C PHE A 215 -0.41 10.08 -16.47
N TYR A 216 0.84 10.47 -16.44
CA TYR A 216 1.35 11.63 -17.19
C TYR A 216 2.44 11.28 -18.21
N ASN A 217 2.76 10.01 -18.40
CA ASN A 217 3.89 9.53 -19.20
C ASN A 217 5.24 10.13 -18.76
N ASN A 218 5.30 10.61 -17.53
CA ASN A 218 6.46 11.26 -16.91
C ASN A 218 6.91 10.48 -15.67
N SER A 219 8.21 10.21 -15.54
CA SER A 219 8.74 9.38 -14.45
C SER A 219 10.18 9.71 -14.11
N ASP A 220 10.52 9.66 -12.84
CA ASP A 220 11.89 9.80 -12.34
C ASP A 220 12.74 8.55 -12.67
N VAL A 221 12.10 7.37 -12.81
CA VAL A 221 12.75 6.09 -13.07
C VAL A 221 12.00 5.33 -14.17
N SER A 222 12.70 4.55 -14.99
CA SER A 222 12.08 3.81 -16.08
C SER A 222 11.00 2.83 -15.57
N ILE A 223 9.91 2.72 -16.33
CA ILE A 223 8.80 1.81 -16.00
C ILE A 223 9.26 0.34 -15.87
N ALA A 224 10.23 -0.08 -16.66
CA ALA A 224 10.80 -1.42 -16.59
C ALA A 224 11.49 -1.67 -15.22
N ALA A 225 12.24 -0.69 -14.71
CA ALA A 225 12.85 -0.77 -13.38
C ALA A 225 11.78 -0.80 -12.28
N SER A 226 10.70 -0.03 -12.43
CA SER A 226 9.56 -0.05 -11.50
C SER A 226 8.88 -1.43 -11.45
N LEU A 227 8.59 -2.03 -12.59
CA LEU A 227 8.00 -3.37 -12.66
C LEU A 227 8.94 -4.45 -12.08
N PHE A 228 10.23 -4.37 -12.37
CA PHE A 228 11.23 -5.29 -11.84
C PHE A 228 11.34 -5.17 -10.32
N ALA A 229 11.42 -3.95 -9.81
CA ALA A 229 11.54 -3.68 -8.38
C ALA A 229 10.32 -4.21 -7.60
N ILE A 230 9.08 -3.97 -8.06
CA ILE A 230 7.88 -4.47 -7.38
C ILE A 230 7.79 -5.99 -7.45
N THR A 231 8.22 -6.60 -8.56
CA THR A 231 8.23 -8.06 -8.70
C THR A 231 9.20 -8.70 -7.71
N ILE A 232 10.42 -8.18 -7.59
CA ILE A 232 11.41 -8.65 -6.61
C ILE A 232 10.86 -8.52 -5.20
N PHE A 233 10.29 -7.37 -4.86
CA PHE A 233 9.73 -7.13 -3.54
C PHE A 233 8.59 -8.10 -3.20
N THR A 234 7.69 -8.34 -4.15
CA THR A 234 6.58 -9.30 -3.98
C THR A 234 7.09 -10.72 -3.76
N VAL A 235 8.04 -11.16 -4.60
CA VAL A 235 8.67 -12.51 -4.49
C VAL A 235 9.39 -12.64 -3.15
N PHE A 236 10.11 -11.61 -2.72
CA PHE A 236 10.79 -11.57 -1.42
C PHE A 236 9.80 -11.74 -0.25
N CYS A 237 8.68 -11.02 -0.26
CA CYS A 237 7.64 -11.16 0.76
C CYS A 237 7.03 -12.56 0.77
N ILE A 238 6.73 -13.13 -0.40
CA ILE A 238 6.21 -14.50 -0.52
C ILE A 238 7.22 -15.52 0.04
N PHE A 239 8.51 -15.35 -0.26
CA PHE A 239 9.57 -16.21 0.24
C PHE A 239 9.68 -16.16 1.77
N ILE A 240 9.62 -14.97 2.37
CA ILE A 240 9.60 -14.82 3.84
C ILE A 240 8.38 -15.52 4.44
N ILE A 241 7.19 -15.34 3.88
CA ILE A 241 5.97 -16.00 4.35
C ILE A 241 6.12 -17.52 4.28
N PHE A 242 6.66 -18.05 3.18
CA PHE A 242 6.94 -19.48 3.05
C PHE A 242 7.88 -19.99 4.16
N LEU A 243 8.95 -19.25 4.46
CA LEU A 243 9.86 -19.60 5.56
C LEU A 243 9.18 -19.57 6.92
N ILE A 244 8.33 -18.57 7.19
CA ILE A 244 7.58 -18.46 8.44
C ILE A 244 6.69 -19.69 8.64
N PHE A 245 5.92 -20.09 7.64
CA PHE A 245 5.05 -21.27 7.74
C PHE A 245 5.82 -22.57 7.80
N LYS A 246 6.95 -22.70 7.08
CA LYS A 246 7.82 -23.88 7.12
C LYS A 246 8.49 -24.08 8.50
N THR A 247 8.94 -23.00 9.13
CA THR A 247 9.61 -23.04 10.44
C THR A 247 8.62 -23.01 11.59
N GLY A 248 7.42 -22.56 11.38
CA GLY A 248 6.42 -22.29 12.42
C GLY A 248 6.76 -21.09 13.31
N TRP A 249 7.68 -20.22 12.84
CA TRP A 249 8.17 -19.09 13.59
C TRP A 249 7.03 -18.14 14.01
N ARG A 250 6.87 -17.91 15.32
CA ARG A 250 5.83 -17.08 15.95
C ARG A 250 4.37 -17.49 15.66
N LEU A 251 4.16 -18.63 15.01
CA LEU A 251 2.84 -19.23 14.78
C LEU A 251 2.55 -20.39 15.73
N ARG A 252 3.59 -20.92 16.40
CA ARG A 252 3.47 -21.93 17.45
C ARG A 252 3.66 -21.27 18.81
N PRO A 253 2.92 -21.73 19.84
CA PRO A 253 3.09 -21.25 21.22
C PRO A 253 4.49 -21.53 21.76
#